data_75762b6feff677a07f95a34174f2361d
#
_entry.id   75762b6feff677a07f95a34174f2361d
#
_cell.length_a   1.000
_cell.length_b   1.000
_cell.length_c   1.000
_cell.angle_alpha   90.00
_cell.angle_beta   90.00
_cell.angle_gamma   90.00
#
_symmetry.space_group_name_H-M   'P 1'
#
loop_
_entity.id
_entity.type
_entity.pdbx_description
1 polymer ?
#
loop_
_entity_poly.entity_id
_entity_poly.type
_entity_poly.pdbx_seq_one_letter_code
_entity_poly.pdbx_strand_id
1 'polypeptide(L)' 'MAKSKVDAAVDYLKQRGWEFRPAEKIDGVFKPVGKYDAKNPAQDSFGIYDNKTLRNYAWLISLAEAQGKTFKYTGD' A
#
# COMPACT_ATOMS: atom_id res chain seq x y z
N MET A 1 18.01 0.60 12.60
CA MET A 1 17.63 -0.73 12.07
C MET A 1 17.14 -0.61 10.65
N ALA A 2 17.44 -1.59 9.83
CA ALA A 2 16.96 -1.59 8.46
C ALA A 2 15.46 -1.85 8.42
N LYS A 3 14.76 -1.14 7.56
CA LYS A 3 13.35 -1.40 7.34
C LYS A 3 13.17 -2.68 6.56
N SER A 4 12.10 -3.40 6.82
CA SER A 4 11.73 -4.55 6.01
C SER A 4 11.35 -4.08 4.60
N LYS A 5 11.30 -5.00 3.64
CA LYS A 5 10.91 -4.66 2.28
C LYS A 5 9.49 -4.10 2.22
N VAL A 6 8.59 -4.65 3.05
CA VAL A 6 7.22 -4.17 3.07
C VAL A 6 7.12 -2.78 3.72
N ASP A 7 7.93 -2.48 4.72
CA ASP A 7 7.94 -1.14 5.33
C ASP A 7 8.42 -0.10 4.33
N ALA A 8 9.45 -0.43 3.57
CA ALA A 8 9.93 0.45 2.51
C ALA A 8 8.85 0.67 1.44
N ALA A 9 8.12 -0.37 1.07
CA ALA A 9 7.03 -0.26 0.12
C ALA A 9 5.91 0.63 0.65
N VAL A 10 5.55 0.48 1.93
CA VAL A 10 4.53 1.32 2.56
C VAL A 10 4.93 2.79 2.51
N ASP A 11 6.17 3.10 2.89
CA ASP A 11 6.66 4.48 2.84
C ASP A 11 6.63 5.03 1.41
N TYR A 12 7.05 4.24 0.45
CA TYR A 12 7.04 4.61 -0.95
C TYR A 12 5.62 4.94 -1.42
N LEU A 13 4.65 4.10 -1.06
CA LEU A 13 3.26 4.29 -1.46
C LEU A 13 2.64 5.52 -0.78
N LYS A 14 2.97 5.76 0.50
CA LYS A 14 2.49 6.96 1.21
C LYS A 14 2.93 8.23 0.50
N GLN A 15 4.14 8.26 -0.03
CA GLN A 15 4.64 9.43 -0.75
C GLN A 15 3.85 9.68 -2.03
N ARG A 16 3.11 8.71 -2.50
CA ARG A 16 2.34 8.81 -3.76
C ARG A 16 0.84 8.91 -3.54
N GLY A 17 0.43 9.25 -2.32
CA GLY A 17 -0.97 9.52 -2.02
C GLY A 17 -1.74 8.34 -1.43
N TRP A 18 -1.07 7.24 -1.14
CA TRP A 18 -1.71 6.13 -0.45
C TRP A 18 -1.93 6.48 1.02
N GLU A 19 -3.02 6.00 1.57
CA GLU A 19 -3.33 6.16 2.98
C GLU A 19 -3.30 4.80 3.67
N PHE A 20 -2.75 4.75 4.86
CA PHE A 20 -2.69 3.53 5.65
C PHE A 20 -3.24 3.81 7.03
N ARG A 21 -4.06 2.90 7.54
CA ARG A 21 -4.53 2.97 8.91
C ARG A 21 -3.53 2.29 9.85
N PRO A 22 -3.42 2.78 11.08
CA PRO A 22 -2.59 2.09 12.08
C PRO A 22 -3.07 0.65 12.28
N ALA A 23 -2.16 -0.21 12.73
CA ALA A 23 -2.52 -1.58 13.08
C ALA A 23 -3.34 -1.57 14.36
N GLU A 24 -4.65 -1.67 14.24
CA GLU A 24 -5.60 -1.60 15.35
C GLU A 24 -6.63 -2.70 15.21
N LYS A 25 -7.46 -2.83 16.23
CA LYS A 25 -8.62 -3.69 16.14
C LYS A 25 -9.62 -3.09 15.14
N ILE A 26 -10.10 -3.92 14.25
CA ILE A 26 -11.18 -3.56 13.33
C ILE A 26 -12.38 -4.39 13.73
N ASP A 27 -13.47 -3.73 14.14
CA ASP A 27 -14.67 -4.40 14.64
C ASP A 27 -14.38 -5.37 15.79
N GLY A 28 -13.44 -4.98 16.66
CA GLY A 28 -13.07 -5.80 17.79
C GLY A 28 -12.12 -6.94 17.49
N VAL A 29 -11.70 -7.07 16.24
CA VAL A 29 -10.79 -8.15 15.81
C VAL A 29 -9.48 -7.55 15.36
N PHE A 30 -8.37 -8.18 15.77
CA PHE A 30 -7.05 -7.72 15.31
C PHE A 30 -6.85 -8.04 13.85
N LYS A 31 -6.18 -7.12 13.16
CA LYS A 31 -5.82 -7.32 11.77
C LYS A 31 -4.89 -8.54 11.65
N PRO A 32 -5.11 -9.40 10.65
CA PRO A 32 -4.20 -10.55 10.44
C PRO A 32 -2.76 -10.10 10.22
N VAL A 33 -1.82 -10.90 10.67
CA VAL A 33 -0.39 -10.63 10.45
C VAL A 33 -0.11 -10.58 8.96
N GLY A 34 0.65 -9.57 8.53
CA GLY A 34 1.00 -9.39 7.12
C GLY A 34 -0.07 -8.72 6.28
N LYS A 35 -1.15 -8.27 6.90
CA LYS A 35 -2.20 -7.53 6.19
C LYS A 35 -2.20 -6.08 6.64
N TYR A 36 -2.59 -5.20 5.74
CA TYR A 36 -2.62 -3.77 6.00
C TYR A 36 -3.94 -3.19 5.53
N ASP A 37 -4.48 -2.28 6.33
CA ASP A 37 -5.60 -1.46 5.90
C ASP A 37 -5.04 -0.28 5.11
N ALA A 38 -5.36 -0.24 3.83
CA ALA A 38 -4.81 0.79 2.96
C ALA A 38 -5.84 1.23 1.93
N LYS A 39 -5.61 2.42 1.42
CA LYS A 39 -6.45 3.00 0.37
C LYS A 39 -5.53 3.61 -0.68
N ASN A 40 -5.66 3.18 -1.94
CA ASN A 40 -4.90 3.81 -3.01
C ASN A 40 -5.58 5.13 -3.42
N PRO A 41 -4.89 6.01 -4.19
CA PRO A 41 -5.46 7.33 -4.51
C PRO A 41 -6.76 7.30 -5.31
N ALA A 42 -7.10 6.20 -5.95
CA ALA A 42 -8.32 6.08 -6.75
C ALA A 42 -9.48 5.44 -5.98
N GLN A 43 -9.23 4.94 -4.78
CA GLN A 43 -10.27 4.29 -3.98
C GLN A 43 -10.99 5.27 -3.06
N ASP A 44 -12.25 4.97 -2.77
CA ASP A 44 -13.05 5.78 -1.84
C ASP A 44 -13.02 5.22 -0.42
N SER A 45 -12.61 3.98 -0.25
CA SER A 45 -12.63 3.33 1.05
C SER A 45 -11.40 2.44 1.21
N PHE A 46 -11.08 2.15 2.49
CA PHE A 46 -9.95 1.29 2.81
C PHE A 46 -10.25 -0.16 2.49
N GLY A 47 -9.24 -0.87 2.02
CA GLY A 47 -9.30 -2.30 1.77
C GLY A 47 -8.13 -2.99 2.45
N ILE A 48 -8.15 -4.31 2.41
CA ILE A 48 -7.09 -5.13 3.00
C ILE A 48 -6.09 -5.50 1.90
N TYR A 49 -4.82 -5.18 2.14
CA TYR A 49 -3.72 -5.50 1.24
C TYR A 49 -2.69 -6.35 1.97
N ASP A 50 -2.19 -7.38 1.31
CA ASP A 50 -1.13 -8.17 1.91
C ASP A 50 0.25 -7.61 1.52
N ASN A 51 1.29 -8.14 2.16
CA ASN A 51 2.66 -7.68 1.93
C ASN A 51 3.05 -7.80 0.46
N LYS A 52 2.72 -8.92 -0.15
CA LYS A 52 3.08 -9.19 -1.54
C LYS A 52 2.44 -8.18 -2.48
N THR A 53 1.16 -7.88 -2.26
CA THR A 53 0.42 -6.94 -3.09
C THR A 53 1.00 -5.53 -2.97
N LEU A 54 1.30 -5.08 -1.74
CA LEU A 54 1.88 -3.75 -1.54
C LEU A 54 3.25 -3.63 -2.20
N ARG A 55 4.09 -4.64 -2.06
CA ARG A 55 5.41 -4.64 -2.70
C ARG A 55 5.29 -4.65 -4.21
N ASN A 56 4.31 -5.38 -4.74
CA ASN A 56 4.06 -5.42 -6.17
C ASN A 56 3.64 -4.05 -6.70
N TYR A 57 2.74 -3.36 -6.01
CA TYR A 57 2.35 -2.01 -6.40
C TYR A 57 3.52 -1.04 -6.39
N ALA A 58 4.34 -1.09 -5.34
CA ALA A 58 5.52 -0.23 -5.25
C ALA A 58 6.46 -0.47 -6.44
N TRP A 59 6.66 -1.73 -6.80
CA TRP A 59 7.52 -2.10 -7.92
C TRP A 59 6.94 -1.59 -9.25
N LEU A 60 5.64 -1.83 -9.49
CA LEU A 60 4.99 -1.39 -10.72
C LEU A 60 5.02 0.13 -10.87
N ILE A 61 4.76 0.84 -9.78
CA ILE A 61 4.80 2.30 -9.81
C ILE A 61 6.21 2.79 -10.12
N SER A 62 7.23 2.18 -9.52
CA SER A 62 8.61 2.57 -9.76
C SER A 62 9.01 2.34 -11.22
N LEU A 63 8.54 1.25 -11.84
CA LEU A 63 8.79 1.01 -13.26
C LEU A 63 8.16 2.09 -14.12
N ALA A 64 6.91 2.44 -13.83
CA ALA A 64 6.22 3.48 -14.60
C ALA A 64 6.96 4.81 -14.48
N GLU A 65 7.38 5.17 -13.27
CA GLU A 65 8.13 6.42 -13.06
C GLU A 65 9.47 6.42 -13.78
N ALA A 66 10.15 5.29 -13.78
CA ALA A 66 11.43 5.17 -14.49
C ALA A 66 11.27 5.35 -16.00
N GLN A 67 10.09 5.04 -16.52
CA GLN A 67 9.78 5.23 -17.94
C GLN A 67 9.14 6.58 -18.25
N GLY A 68 9.02 7.45 -17.23
CA GLY A 68 8.37 8.75 -17.41
C GLY A 68 6.86 8.67 -17.56
N LYS A 69 6.25 7.58 -17.12
CA LYS A 69 4.81 7.37 -17.24
C LYS A 69 4.14 7.50 -15.89
N THR A 70 2.84 7.80 -15.90
CA THR A 70 2.03 7.85 -14.70
C THR A 70 1.32 6.51 -14.50
N PHE A 71 1.47 5.92 -13.34
CA PHE A 71 0.78 4.69 -13.01
C PHE A 71 -0.70 4.97 -12.80
N LYS A 72 -1.56 4.18 -13.42
CA LYS A 72 -3.00 4.32 -13.28
C LYS A 72 -3.53 3.28 -12.31
N TYR A 73 -4.31 3.74 -11.34
CA TYR A 73 -4.94 2.86 -10.38
C TYR A 73 -6.35 2.50 -10.83
N THR A 74 -6.81 1.32 -10.44
CA THR A 74 -8.20 0.96 -10.59
C THR A 74 -8.91 1.25 -9.27
N GLY A 75 -10.14 1.74 -9.34
CA GLY A 75 -10.90 2.12 -8.15
C GLY A 75 -11.64 0.97 -7.47
N ASP A 76 -11.33 -0.24 -7.82
CA ASP A 76 -12.01 -1.43 -7.26
C ASP A 76 -11.52 -1.78 -5.87
#